data_cd85ebb16e06b7b95524fe9b691d3e5e
#
_entry.id   cd85ebb16e06b7b95524fe9b691d3e5e
#
_cell.length_a   1.000
_cell.length_b   1.000
_cell.length_c   1.000
_cell.angle_alpha   90.00
_cell.angle_beta   90.00
_cell.angle_gamma   90.00
#
_symmetry.space_group_name_H-M   'P 1'
#
loop_
_entity.id
_entity.type
_entity.pdbx_description
1 polymer ?
#
loop_
_entity_poly.entity_id
_entity_poly.type
_entity_poly.pdbx_seq_one_letter_code
_entity_poly.pdbx_strand_id
1 'polypeptide(L)'
;MSLFDTITHRRNIYKAIYALDSYICERNLLSVEDLKCYYLLKDKFDFDGTIKNVIEKCQEKLKKILNEEDDDFFTVSVYYKIKKLKEENGKQIVTYRPLHTASLIDQICMAALLIPLMFDDSKGVRNKSELSRMIPHNFFGNMPSESVDSLFMNWTEKYRQYSKIIQDKSREYLKTREYDTVINFDLADFFPSIDPARMYHFILNLLIPKYPDKNDLGTLKMAIVKLLYFKIQEDSLRGWMDVYYPNTDTTSFKEVFMNRGIAQGLPQSYFFGNLCMIDIADKMASTEELKQSDAYFYVDDSVIFAKGINQGNFKALITRLNNTIKESPAKCDKQPELNQVYLDFQKKINYQIKFHEDEKSTICTIEEAFNGMEGLFLVQRPVSMGGWIHGNIDEVDEHVSLKKLNALQTVVENQLLEVKKKQEEDPNKKQWGET
;
A
#
# COMPACT_ATOMS: atom_id res chain seq x y z
N MET A 1 -30.66 -5.94 -5.99
CA MET A 1 -30.12 -4.59 -5.70
C MET A 1 -29.03 -4.38 -6.73
N SER A 2 -29.07 -3.30 -7.48
CA SER A 2 -28.03 -2.97 -8.46
C SER A 2 -26.70 -2.70 -7.76
N LEU A 3 -25.59 -2.73 -8.53
CA LEU A 3 -24.27 -2.38 -7.97
C LEU A 3 -24.27 -0.92 -7.50
N PHE A 4 -24.90 -0.02 -8.26
CA PHE A 4 -25.07 1.38 -7.90
C PHE A 4 -25.78 1.53 -6.53
N ASP A 5 -26.94 0.85 -6.37
CA ASP A 5 -27.67 0.87 -5.11
C ASP A 5 -26.83 0.28 -3.97
N THR A 6 -26.08 -0.78 -4.23
CA THR A 6 -25.20 -1.41 -3.23
C THR A 6 -24.14 -0.45 -2.74
N ILE A 7 -23.46 0.25 -3.65
CA ILE A 7 -22.40 1.21 -3.32
C ILE A 7 -22.96 2.40 -2.55
N THR A 8 -24.06 2.98 -3.01
CA THR A 8 -24.68 4.21 -2.45
C THR A 8 -25.56 3.93 -1.23
N HIS A 9 -25.79 2.66 -0.89
CA HIS A 9 -26.64 2.30 0.22
C HIS A 9 -26.05 2.70 1.57
N ARG A 10 -26.88 3.24 2.45
CA ARG A 10 -26.50 3.65 3.81
C ARG A 10 -25.68 2.59 4.55
N ARG A 11 -26.07 1.33 4.45
CA ARG A 11 -25.37 0.21 5.12
C ARG A 11 -23.93 0.03 4.62
N ASN A 12 -23.69 0.24 3.33
CA ASN A 12 -22.33 0.13 2.77
C ASN A 12 -21.44 1.29 3.24
N ILE A 13 -21.97 2.51 3.24
CA ILE A 13 -21.27 3.69 3.78
C ILE A 13 -20.97 3.52 5.26
N TYR A 14 -21.90 2.97 6.02
CA TYR A 14 -21.69 2.66 7.43
C TYR A 14 -20.53 1.68 7.62
N LYS A 15 -20.49 0.60 6.82
CA LYS A 15 -19.35 -0.33 6.81
C LYS A 15 -18.04 0.37 6.47
N ALA A 16 -18.06 1.30 5.50
CA ALA A 16 -16.88 2.05 5.12
C ALA A 16 -16.34 2.94 6.25
N ILE A 17 -17.23 3.60 7.01
CA ILE A 17 -16.86 4.40 8.18
C ILE A 17 -16.12 3.55 9.22
N TYR A 18 -16.66 2.37 9.54
CA TYR A 18 -16.02 1.47 10.51
C TYR A 18 -14.70 0.89 9.99
N ALA A 19 -14.70 0.47 8.73
CA ALA A 19 -13.53 -0.15 8.12
C ALA A 19 -12.32 0.78 7.98
N LEU A 20 -12.55 2.10 8.00
CA LEU A 20 -11.47 3.10 7.97
C LEU A 20 -10.92 3.47 9.34
N ASP A 21 -11.50 2.97 10.42
CA ASP A 21 -11.17 3.39 11.77
C ASP A 21 -9.66 3.28 12.10
N SER A 22 -9.13 2.08 12.03
CA SER A 22 -7.70 1.84 12.29
C SER A 22 -6.80 2.62 11.32
N TYR A 23 -7.24 2.74 10.08
CA TYR A 23 -6.50 3.36 9.01
C TYR A 23 -6.37 4.89 9.18
N ILE A 24 -7.45 5.55 9.57
CA ILE A 24 -7.48 7.00 9.80
C ILE A 24 -6.65 7.37 11.03
N CYS A 25 -6.78 6.61 12.12
CA CYS A 25 -6.04 6.84 13.37
C CYS A 25 -4.53 6.70 13.20
N GLU A 26 -4.09 5.74 12.39
CA GLU A 26 -2.66 5.45 12.22
C GLU A 26 -1.91 6.55 11.45
N ARG A 27 -2.60 7.37 10.66
CA ARG A 27 -1.91 8.23 9.70
C ARG A 27 -1.85 9.70 10.03
N ASN A 28 -2.63 10.22 10.95
CA ASN A 28 -2.63 11.66 11.30
C ASN A 28 -2.70 12.62 10.09
N LEU A 29 -3.36 12.21 8.99
CA LEU A 29 -3.31 12.91 7.70
C LEU A 29 -4.55 13.71 7.39
N LEU A 30 -5.48 13.74 8.30
CA LEU A 30 -6.73 14.47 8.13
C LEU A 30 -6.54 15.94 8.50
N SER A 31 -7.33 16.80 7.87
CA SER A 31 -7.45 18.18 8.31
C SER A 31 -7.98 18.24 9.75
N VAL A 32 -7.85 19.39 10.40
CA VAL A 32 -8.39 19.58 11.75
C VAL A 32 -9.90 19.35 11.77
N GLU A 33 -10.59 19.78 10.72
CA GLU A 33 -12.03 19.61 10.54
C GLU A 33 -12.41 18.14 10.37
N ASP A 34 -11.63 17.41 9.59
CA ASP A 34 -11.81 15.97 9.38
C ASP A 34 -11.58 15.18 10.67
N LEU A 35 -10.51 15.50 11.41
CA LEU A 35 -10.22 14.89 12.72
C LEU A 35 -11.36 15.15 13.70
N LYS A 36 -11.86 16.39 13.77
CA LYS A 36 -13.00 16.75 14.61
C LYS A 36 -14.24 15.94 14.24
N CYS A 37 -14.56 15.85 12.94
CA CYS A 37 -15.68 15.05 12.46
C CYS A 37 -15.49 13.56 12.80
N TYR A 38 -14.29 13.02 12.62
CA TYR A 38 -13.95 11.66 12.96
C TYR A 38 -14.15 11.34 14.44
N TYR A 39 -13.71 12.23 15.35
CA TYR A 39 -13.93 12.04 16.78
C TYR A 39 -15.42 12.12 17.17
N LEU A 40 -16.20 13.00 16.52
CA LEU A 40 -17.65 13.06 16.75
C LEU A 40 -18.36 11.78 16.28
N LEU A 41 -17.86 11.10 15.24
CA LEU A 41 -18.37 9.78 14.83
C LEU A 41 -18.09 8.68 15.87
N LYS A 42 -17.15 8.90 16.79
CA LYS A 42 -16.83 8.03 17.92
C LYS A 42 -17.54 8.41 19.20
N ASP A 43 -18.09 9.61 19.27
CA ASP A 43 -18.79 10.10 20.47
C ASP A 43 -20.18 9.46 20.55
N LYS A 44 -20.43 8.75 21.65
CA LYS A 44 -21.71 8.08 21.93
C LYS A 44 -22.89 9.05 22.07
N PHE A 45 -22.61 10.31 22.42
CA PHE A 45 -23.67 11.29 22.69
C PHE A 45 -24.07 12.06 21.44
N ASP A 46 -23.15 12.27 20.48
CA ASP A 46 -23.41 13.08 19.27
C ASP A 46 -23.40 12.24 17.97
N PHE A 47 -23.32 10.93 18.16
CA PHE A 47 -23.16 9.96 17.08
C PHE A 47 -24.29 10.06 16.03
N ASP A 48 -25.56 10.11 16.48
CA ASP A 48 -26.70 10.01 15.57
C ASP A 48 -26.81 11.20 14.61
N GLY A 49 -26.53 12.42 15.09
CA GLY A 49 -26.52 13.62 14.27
C GLY A 49 -25.36 13.64 13.28
N THR A 50 -24.16 13.36 13.77
CA THR A 50 -22.93 13.39 12.97
C THR A 50 -22.93 12.30 11.91
N ILE A 51 -23.27 11.07 12.25
CA ILE A 51 -23.25 9.95 11.30
C ILE A 51 -24.29 10.11 10.20
N LYS A 52 -25.48 10.65 10.52
CA LYS A 52 -26.52 10.93 9.51
C LYS A 52 -26.00 11.92 8.47
N ASN A 53 -25.41 13.03 8.91
CA ASN A 53 -24.84 14.06 8.03
C ASN A 53 -23.71 13.49 7.16
N VAL A 54 -22.81 12.70 7.74
CA VAL A 54 -21.70 12.08 6.99
C VAL A 54 -22.23 11.11 5.94
N ILE A 55 -23.21 10.27 6.28
CA ILE A 55 -23.83 9.32 5.33
C ILE A 55 -24.51 10.08 4.19
N GLU A 56 -25.27 11.13 4.46
CA GLU A 56 -25.97 11.94 3.44
C GLU A 56 -24.94 12.56 2.48
N LYS A 57 -23.88 13.20 2.99
CA LYS A 57 -22.78 13.74 2.17
C LYS A 57 -22.09 12.69 1.31
N CYS A 58 -21.81 11.52 1.88
CA CYS A 58 -21.23 10.42 1.12
C CYS A 58 -22.17 9.90 0.03
N GLN A 59 -23.48 9.77 0.32
CA GLN A 59 -24.46 9.35 -0.67
C GLN A 59 -24.56 10.34 -1.84
N GLU A 60 -24.62 11.64 -1.55
CA GLU A 60 -24.65 12.69 -2.57
C GLU A 60 -23.38 12.62 -3.44
N LYS A 61 -22.21 12.54 -2.79
CA LYS A 61 -20.93 12.47 -3.50
C LYS A 61 -20.82 11.21 -4.35
N LEU A 62 -21.14 10.03 -3.82
CA LEU A 62 -21.11 8.76 -4.55
C LEU A 62 -22.06 8.76 -5.75
N LYS A 63 -23.29 9.29 -5.59
CA LYS A 63 -24.22 9.44 -6.71
C LYS A 63 -23.68 10.35 -7.79
N LYS A 64 -23.03 11.43 -7.42
CA LYS A 64 -22.41 12.37 -8.35
C LYS A 64 -21.26 11.74 -9.13
N ILE A 65 -20.29 11.14 -8.44
CA ILE A 65 -19.07 10.61 -9.09
C ILE A 65 -19.31 9.32 -9.88
N LEU A 66 -20.40 8.59 -9.60
CA LEU A 66 -20.80 7.40 -10.37
C LEU A 66 -21.69 7.72 -11.56
N ASN A 67 -22.09 8.98 -11.74
CA ASN A 67 -22.80 9.41 -12.92
C ASN A 67 -21.80 9.55 -14.09
N GLU A 68 -22.06 8.84 -15.19
CA GLU A 68 -21.21 8.82 -16.39
C GLU A 68 -21.05 10.20 -17.04
N GLU A 69 -22.01 11.12 -16.81
CA GLU A 69 -21.98 12.49 -17.35
C GLU A 69 -21.07 13.43 -16.55
N ASP A 70 -20.56 13.01 -15.39
CA ASP A 70 -19.78 13.86 -14.51
C ASP A 70 -18.29 13.50 -14.53
N ASP A 71 -17.46 14.42 -15.04
CA ASP A 71 -15.99 14.32 -15.04
C ASP A 71 -15.37 14.58 -13.64
N ASP A 72 -16.16 14.48 -12.57
CA ASP A 72 -15.69 14.71 -11.21
C ASP A 72 -14.86 13.52 -10.71
N PHE A 73 -13.69 13.80 -10.17
CA PHE A 73 -12.78 12.86 -9.54
C PHE A 73 -12.57 13.22 -8.08
N PHE A 74 -12.17 12.25 -7.28
CA PHE A 74 -11.65 12.59 -5.95
C PHE A 74 -10.44 13.50 -6.10
N THR A 75 -10.37 14.48 -5.20
CA THR A 75 -9.23 15.39 -5.11
C THR A 75 -8.38 14.98 -3.92
N VAL A 76 -7.10 14.74 -4.15
CA VAL A 76 -6.16 14.32 -3.12
C VAL A 76 -5.03 15.31 -2.97
N SER A 77 -4.54 15.46 -1.76
CA SER A 77 -3.32 16.22 -1.46
C SER A 77 -2.14 15.28 -1.37
N VAL A 78 -0.96 15.77 -1.69
CA VAL A 78 0.31 15.04 -1.55
C VAL A 78 1.13 15.70 -0.46
N TYR A 79 1.70 14.87 0.41
CA TYR A 79 2.72 15.32 1.35
C TYR A 79 3.99 14.47 1.17
N TYR A 80 5.13 15.01 1.55
CA TYR A 80 6.42 14.42 1.25
C TYR A 80 7.13 14.00 2.52
N LYS A 81 7.34 12.69 2.68
CA LYS A 81 8.14 12.13 3.77
C LYS A 81 9.57 11.96 3.34
N ILE A 82 10.53 12.23 4.22
CA ILE A 82 11.94 11.91 3.97
C ILE A 82 12.07 10.38 3.91
N LYS A 83 12.53 9.88 2.77
CA LYS A 83 12.78 8.44 2.54
C LYS A 83 14.22 8.07 2.92
N LYS A 84 15.19 8.87 2.52
CA LYS A 84 16.62 8.61 2.75
C LYS A 84 17.41 9.89 2.81
N LEU A 85 18.38 9.91 3.72
CA LEU A 85 19.45 10.91 3.77
C LEU A 85 20.73 10.21 3.35
N LYS A 86 21.36 10.70 2.27
CA LYS A 86 22.66 10.25 1.81
C LYS A 86 23.62 11.42 1.83
N GLU A 87 24.88 11.17 2.12
CA GLU A 87 25.95 12.12 1.91
C GLU A 87 26.75 11.70 0.68
N GLU A 88 26.73 12.52 -0.36
CA GLU A 88 27.51 12.31 -1.57
C GLU A 88 28.35 13.55 -1.86
N ASN A 89 29.66 13.37 -1.94
CA ASN A 89 30.61 14.45 -2.20
C ASN A 89 30.51 15.64 -1.21
N GLY A 90 30.25 15.35 0.08
CA GLY A 90 30.10 16.37 1.12
C GLY A 90 28.79 17.16 1.06
N LYS A 91 27.83 16.73 0.24
CA LYS A 91 26.48 17.29 0.16
C LYS A 91 25.46 16.27 0.69
N GLN A 92 24.55 16.74 1.51
CA GLN A 92 23.42 15.93 1.93
C GLN A 92 22.37 15.89 0.82
N ILE A 93 22.10 14.69 0.31
CA ILE A 93 21.02 14.42 -0.65
C ILE A 93 19.85 13.81 0.11
N VAL A 94 18.71 14.48 0.04
CA VAL A 94 17.47 14.03 0.66
C VAL A 94 16.56 13.47 -0.43
N THR A 95 16.15 12.22 -0.29
CA THR A 95 15.09 11.64 -1.13
C THR A 95 13.77 11.65 -0.39
N TYR A 96 12.68 11.90 -1.11
CA TYR A 96 11.36 12.01 -0.55
C TYR A 96 10.44 10.92 -1.09
N ARG A 97 9.47 10.52 -0.27
CA ARG A 97 8.38 9.63 -0.65
C ARG A 97 7.08 10.45 -0.69
N PRO A 98 6.46 10.63 -1.85
CA PRO A 98 5.15 11.26 -1.93
C PRO A 98 4.08 10.31 -1.37
N LEU A 99 3.28 10.80 -0.43
CA LEU A 99 2.15 10.10 0.14
C LEU A 99 0.88 10.93 -0.07
N HIS A 100 -0.22 10.25 -0.31
CA HIS A 100 -1.49 10.87 -0.63
C HIS A 100 -2.44 10.84 0.56
N THR A 101 -3.22 11.90 0.69
CA THR A 101 -4.32 12.01 1.63
C THR A 101 -5.54 12.65 0.97
N ALA A 102 -6.70 12.35 1.50
CA ALA A 102 -7.96 12.91 1.04
C ALA A 102 -8.82 13.33 2.24
N SER A 103 -9.88 14.10 1.99
CA SER A 103 -10.84 14.43 3.04
C SER A 103 -11.45 13.17 3.66
N LEU A 104 -11.95 13.26 4.88
CA LEU A 104 -12.63 12.15 5.54
C LEU A 104 -13.79 11.61 4.69
N ILE A 105 -14.60 12.49 4.11
CA ILE A 105 -15.70 12.11 3.23
C ILE A 105 -15.21 11.34 2.01
N ASP A 106 -14.12 11.81 1.38
CA ASP A 106 -13.54 11.14 0.22
C ASP A 106 -12.98 9.77 0.56
N GLN A 107 -12.28 9.62 1.68
CA GLN A 107 -11.77 8.34 2.12
C GLN A 107 -12.91 7.34 2.43
N ILE A 108 -14.00 7.80 3.05
CA ILE A 108 -15.20 6.97 3.27
C ILE A 108 -15.82 6.56 1.92
N CYS A 109 -15.93 7.48 0.97
CA CYS A 109 -16.46 7.18 -0.37
C CYS A 109 -15.56 6.19 -1.12
N MET A 110 -14.24 6.36 -1.08
CA MET A 110 -13.27 5.41 -1.66
C MET A 110 -13.42 4.02 -1.04
N ALA A 111 -13.55 3.93 0.28
CA ALA A 111 -13.79 2.66 0.96
C ALA A 111 -15.15 2.05 0.57
N ALA A 112 -16.21 2.86 0.42
CA ALA A 112 -17.52 2.39 -0.01
C ALA A 112 -17.51 1.85 -1.46
N LEU A 113 -16.69 2.42 -2.35
CA LEU A 113 -16.43 1.89 -3.70
C LEU A 113 -15.62 0.60 -3.66
N LEU A 114 -14.65 0.51 -2.75
CA LEU A 114 -13.72 -0.59 -2.65
C LEU A 114 -14.34 -1.85 -2.03
N ILE A 115 -15.22 -1.70 -1.03
CA ILE A 115 -15.82 -2.82 -0.29
C ILE A 115 -16.47 -3.86 -1.22
N PRO A 116 -17.31 -3.51 -2.21
CA PRO A 116 -17.89 -4.49 -3.13
C PRO A 116 -16.88 -5.19 -4.04
N LEU A 117 -15.72 -4.58 -4.28
CA LEU A 117 -14.62 -5.19 -5.03
C LEU A 117 -13.86 -6.20 -4.17
N MET A 118 -13.72 -5.92 -2.87
CA MET A 118 -12.98 -6.77 -1.93
C MET A 118 -13.83 -7.89 -1.32
N PHE A 119 -15.13 -7.65 -1.12
CA PHE A 119 -16.01 -8.53 -0.34
C PHE A 119 -17.32 -8.84 -1.04
N ASP A 120 -17.83 -10.04 -0.78
CA ASP A 120 -19.15 -10.49 -1.17
C ASP A 120 -19.99 -10.69 0.10
N ASP A 121 -20.86 -9.72 0.37
CA ASP A 121 -21.72 -9.71 1.55
C ASP A 121 -23.17 -10.18 1.23
N SER A 122 -23.39 -10.80 0.09
CA SER A 122 -24.72 -11.19 -0.41
C SER A 122 -25.49 -12.11 0.54
N LYS A 123 -24.78 -12.87 1.38
CA LYS A 123 -25.37 -13.82 2.35
C LYS A 123 -25.43 -13.30 3.79
N GLY A 124 -25.21 -11.99 3.99
CA GLY A 124 -25.23 -11.40 5.34
C GLY A 124 -23.95 -11.66 6.17
N VAL A 125 -23.03 -12.45 5.66
CA VAL A 125 -21.69 -12.69 6.23
C VAL A 125 -20.66 -12.13 5.26
N ARG A 126 -19.62 -11.49 5.81
CA ARG A 126 -18.53 -11.01 4.97
C ARG A 126 -17.73 -12.20 4.43
N ASN A 127 -17.67 -12.29 3.11
CA ASN A 127 -16.84 -13.25 2.41
C ASN A 127 -15.86 -12.49 1.51
N LYS A 128 -14.72 -13.08 1.22
CA LYS A 128 -13.81 -12.54 0.20
C LYS A 128 -14.46 -12.59 -1.17
N SER A 129 -14.36 -11.50 -1.92
CA SER A 129 -14.74 -11.47 -3.34
C SER A 129 -13.85 -12.39 -4.17
N GLU A 130 -14.17 -12.53 -5.44
CA GLU A 130 -13.34 -13.25 -6.40
C GLU A 130 -11.94 -12.62 -6.52
N LEU A 131 -11.85 -11.29 -6.64
CA LEU A 131 -10.56 -10.58 -6.65
C LEU A 131 -9.74 -10.84 -5.38
N SER A 132 -10.37 -10.80 -4.20
CA SER A 132 -9.68 -11.05 -2.94
C SER A 132 -9.21 -12.50 -2.79
N ARG A 133 -9.92 -13.47 -3.39
CA ARG A 133 -9.52 -14.89 -3.39
C ARG A 133 -8.34 -15.19 -4.31
N MET A 134 -8.09 -14.32 -5.28
CA MET A 134 -6.93 -14.47 -6.16
C MET A 134 -5.60 -14.20 -5.45
N ILE A 135 -5.62 -13.45 -4.34
CA ILE A 135 -4.40 -13.18 -3.58
C ILE A 135 -3.90 -14.48 -2.96
N PRO A 136 -2.71 -14.96 -3.36
CA PRO A 136 -2.19 -16.26 -2.93
C PRO A 136 -1.90 -16.29 -1.42
N HIS A 137 -1.83 -17.51 -0.85
CA HIS A 137 -1.60 -17.72 0.57
C HIS A 137 -0.19 -17.33 1.05
N ASN A 138 0.76 -17.24 0.13
CA ASN A 138 2.15 -16.80 0.39
C ASN A 138 2.33 -15.27 0.33
N PHE A 139 1.22 -14.52 0.21
CA PHE A 139 1.16 -13.07 0.37
C PHE A 139 0.72 -12.71 1.78
N PHE A 140 1.38 -11.75 2.40
CA PHE A 140 1.15 -11.38 3.80
C PHE A 140 0.77 -9.91 3.99
N GLY A 141 1.31 -9.00 3.19
CA GLY A 141 1.03 -7.58 3.31
C GLY A 141 -0.38 -7.20 2.85
N ASN A 142 -1.04 -6.32 3.59
CA ASN A 142 -2.35 -5.73 3.22
C ASN A 142 -3.41 -6.75 2.79
N MET A 143 -3.48 -7.88 3.49
CA MET A 143 -4.46 -8.93 3.20
C MET A 143 -5.88 -8.49 3.56
N PRO A 144 -6.89 -8.74 2.69
CA PRO A 144 -8.29 -8.43 2.99
C PRO A 144 -8.75 -9.07 4.30
N SER A 145 -9.39 -8.27 5.16
CA SER A 145 -9.90 -8.71 6.46
C SER A 145 -11.20 -9.46 6.32
N GLU A 146 -11.38 -10.48 7.14
CA GLU A 146 -12.68 -11.16 7.30
C GLU A 146 -13.59 -10.44 8.31
N SER A 147 -13.04 -9.50 9.11
CA SER A 147 -13.85 -8.65 9.99
C SER A 147 -14.53 -7.53 9.21
N VAL A 148 -15.76 -7.20 9.62
CA VAL A 148 -16.50 -6.07 9.04
C VAL A 148 -15.95 -4.71 9.47
N ASP A 149 -15.15 -4.68 10.52
CA ASP A 149 -14.62 -3.47 11.15
C ASP A 149 -13.27 -3.03 10.56
N SER A 150 -12.77 -3.75 9.55
CA SER A 150 -11.49 -3.44 8.93
C SER A 150 -11.48 -3.82 7.46
N LEU A 151 -10.81 -3.05 6.60
CA LEU A 151 -10.54 -3.43 5.21
C LEU A 151 -9.45 -4.49 5.13
N PHE A 152 -8.44 -4.37 5.96
CA PHE A 152 -7.25 -5.22 5.94
C PHE A 152 -7.02 -5.89 7.29
N MET A 153 -6.40 -7.06 7.27
CA MET A 153 -5.91 -7.73 8.47
C MET A 153 -4.85 -6.88 9.17
N ASN A 154 -4.69 -7.10 10.47
CA ASN A 154 -3.67 -6.39 11.25
C ASN A 154 -2.28 -6.62 10.66
N TRP A 155 -1.63 -5.55 10.25
CA TRP A 155 -0.34 -5.60 9.58
C TRP A 155 0.79 -6.14 10.47
N THR A 156 0.79 -5.82 11.77
CA THR A 156 1.80 -6.32 12.72
C THR A 156 1.72 -7.83 12.88
N GLU A 157 0.51 -8.35 12.95
CA GLU A 157 0.30 -9.80 13.02
C GLU A 157 0.75 -10.48 11.72
N LYS A 158 0.37 -9.92 10.57
CA LYS A 158 0.77 -10.45 9.25
C LYS A 158 2.27 -10.37 9.02
N TYR A 159 2.92 -9.29 9.47
CA TYR A 159 4.36 -9.19 9.40
C TYR A 159 5.08 -10.22 10.30
N ARG A 160 4.56 -10.45 11.50
CA ARG A 160 5.08 -11.52 12.38
C ARG A 160 4.90 -12.90 11.75
N GLN A 161 3.76 -13.17 11.13
CA GLN A 161 3.51 -14.42 10.40
C GLN A 161 4.49 -14.60 9.24
N TYR A 162 4.68 -13.54 8.44
CA TYR A 162 5.66 -13.51 7.35
C TYR A 162 7.09 -13.80 7.85
N SER A 163 7.56 -13.07 8.86
CA SER A 163 8.89 -13.27 9.43
C SER A 163 9.08 -14.66 10.00
N LYS A 164 8.05 -15.18 10.68
CA LYS A 164 8.09 -16.52 11.26
C LYS A 164 8.19 -17.60 10.19
N ILE A 165 7.37 -17.54 9.14
CA ILE A 165 7.39 -18.56 8.08
C ILE A 165 8.73 -18.58 7.35
N ILE A 166 9.33 -17.41 7.11
CA ILE A 166 10.66 -17.34 6.50
C ILE A 166 11.72 -17.99 7.40
N GLN A 167 11.68 -17.72 8.71
CA GLN A 167 12.60 -18.37 9.66
C GLN A 167 12.42 -19.89 9.70
N ASP A 168 11.18 -20.35 9.75
CA ASP A 168 10.88 -21.78 9.82
C ASP A 168 11.31 -22.49 8.52
N LYS A 169 11.05 -21.86 7.36
CA LYS A 169 11.49 -22.37 6.05
C LYS A 169 13.01 -22.36 5.90
N SER A 170 13.70 -21.37 6.38
CA SER A 170 15.16 -21.35 6.38
C SER A 170 15.74 -22.48 7.21
N ARG A 171 15.17 -22.78 8.39
CA ARG A 171 15.59 -23.93 9.22
C ARG A 171 15.32 -25.28 8.54
N GLU A 172 14.17 -25.38 7.86
CA GLU A 172 13.80 -26.58 7.09
C GLU A 172 14.79 -26.81 5.96
N TYR A 173 15.04 -25.80 5.13
CA TYR A 173 15.90 -25.92 3.94
C TYR A 173 17.38 -26.04 4.29
N LEU A 174 17.81 -25.50 5.43
CA LEU A 174 19.16 -25.77 5.95
C LEU A 174 19.37 -27.27 6.24
N LYS A 175 18.33 -27.98 6.70
CA LYS A 175 18.37 -29.41 7.00
C LYS A 175 18.18 -30.28 5.75
N THR A 176 17.19 -29.94 4.93
CA THR A 176 16.80 -30.77 3.76
C THR A 176 17.71 -30.55 2.55
N ARG A 177 18.38 -29.40 2.47
CA ARG A 177 19.20 -29.02 1.30
C ARG A 177 18.37 -28.94 0.00
N GLU A 178 17.06 -28.74 0.11
CA GLU A 178 16.16 -28.61 -1.03
C GLU A 178 16.48 -27.32 -1.82
N TYR A 179 16.73 -26.25 -1.11
CA TYR A 179 17.23 -24.97 -1.63
C TYR A 179 18.58 -24.66 -0.99
N ASP A 180 19.38 -23.83 -1.65
CA ASP A 180 20.72 -23.45 -1.20
C ASP A 180 20.89 -21.92 -1.05
N THR A 181 19.94 -21.15 -1.60
CA THR A 181 20.05 -19.71 -1.76
C THR A 181 18.78 -18.99 -1.28
N VAL A 182 18.96 -17.84 -0.66
CA VAL A 182 17.91 -16.89 -0.30
C VAL A 182 18.11 -15.61 -1.10
N ILE A 183 17.06 -15.19 -1.78
CA ILE A 183 17.03 -13.96 -2.57
C ILE A 183 15.99 -13.01 -1.99
N ASN A 184 16.38 -11.76 -1.77
CA ASN A 184 15.47 -10.68 -1.46
C ASN A 184 15.38 -9.76 -2.66
N PHE A 185 14.19 -9.54 -3.20
CA PHE A 185 13.95 -8.56 -4.24
C PHE A 185 13.17 -7.37 -3.67
N ASP A 186 13.58 -6.17 -4.08
CA ASP A 186 12.93 -4.91 -3.78
C ASP A 186 12.54 -4.21 -5.09
N LEU A 187 11.28 -3.79 -5.21
CA LEU A 187 10.76 -3.08 -6.38
C LEU A 187 11.01 -1.57 -6.26
N ALA A 188 11.54 -0.99 -7.32
CA ALA A 188 11.81 0.45 -7.36
C ALA A 188 10.51 1.24 -7.50
N ASP A 189 10.27 2.17 -6.55
CA ASP A 189 9.11 3.08 -6.57
C ASP A 189 7.80 2.37 -6.97
N PHE A 190 7.49 1.26 -6.29
CA PHE A 190 6.43 0.33 -6.67
C PHE A 190 5.10 1.01 -6.99
N PHE A 191 4.46 1.66 -6.01
CA PHE A 191 3.14 2.29 -6.21
C PHE A 191 3.12 3.35 -7.30
N PRO A 192 4.08 4.29 -7.38
CA PRO A 192 4.15 5.25 -8.48
C PRO A 192 4.42 4.64 -9.85
N SER A 193 4.92 3.41 -9.91
CA SER A 193 5.29 2.71 -11.15
C SER A 193 4.16 1.83 -11.71
N ILE A 194 3.09 1.61 -10.95
CA ILE A 194 1.91 0.84 -11.40
C ILE A 194 1.09 1.68 -12.38
N ASP A 195 0.92 1.19 -13.60
CA ASP A 195 0.05 1.83 -14.59
C ASP A 195 -1.43 1.65 -14.23
N PRO A 196 -2.17 2.74 -13.95
CA PRO A 196 -3.58 2.66 -13.63
C PRO A 196 -4.44 2.06 -14.74
N ALA A 197 -4.10 2.30 -16.01
CA ALA A 197 -4.82 1.73 -17.15
C ALA A 197 -4.68 0.21 -17.18
N ARG A 198 -3.47 -0.30 -16.91
CA ARG A 198 -3.22 -1.75 -16.81
C ARG A 198 -4.04 -2.38 -15.68
N MET A 199 -4.08 -1.73 -14.51
CA MET A 199 -4.89 -2.18 -13.38
C MET A 199 -6.39 -2.18 -13.70
N TYR A 200 -6.88 -1.12 -14.36
CA TYR A 200 -8.26 -1.05 -14.83
C TYR A 200 -8.63 -2.27 -15.66
N HIS A 201 -7.82 -2.58 -16.66
CA HIS A 201 -8.09 -3.72 -17.55
C HIS A 201 -8.01 -5.05 -16.84
N PHE A 202 -7.02 -5.23 -15.97
CA PHE A 202 -6.88 -6.45 -15.20
C PHE A 202 -8.13 -6.71 -14.35
N ILE A 203 -8.57 -5.73 -13.58
CA ILE A 203 -9.74 -5.85 -12.70
C ILE A 203 -11.02 -6.04 -13.54
N LEU A 204 -11.19 -5.25 -14.58
CA LEU A 204 -12.39 -5.30 -15.41
C LEU A 204 -12.55 -6.65 -16.13
N ASN A 205 -11.49 -7.17 -16.72
CA ASN A 205 -11.51 -8.46 -17.43
C ASN A 205 -11.94 -9.61 -16.51
N LEU A 206 -11.55 -9.56 -15.24
CA LEU A 206 -11.94 -10.56 -14.25
C LEU A 206 -13.41 -10.42 -13.81
N LEU A 207 -13.90 -9.19 -13.73
CA LEU A 207 -15.23 -8.92 -13.16
C LEU A 207 -16.35 -8.83 -14.22
N ILE A 208 -16.05 -8.58 -15.51
CA ILE A 208 -17.07 -8.52 -16.57
C ILE A 208 -18.05 -9.72 -16.54
N PRO A 209 -17.58 -10.98 -16.41
CA PRO A 209 -18.51 -12.11 -16.42
C PRO A 209 -19.52 -12.10 -15.26
N LYS A 210 -19.18 -11.43 -14.15
CA LYS A 210 -20.02 -11.32 -12.96
C LYS A 210 -21.11 -10.26 -13.09
N TYR A 211 -20.94 -9.29 -13.98
CA TYR A 211 -21.84 -8.16 -14.19
C TYR A 211 -22.42 -8.15 -15.60
N PRO A 212 -23.35 -9.08 -15.92
CA PRO A 212 -23.94 -9.17 -17.27
C PRO A 212 -24.90 -8.01 -17.57
N ASP A 213 -25.44 -7.34 -16.55
CA ASP A 213 -26.27 -6.16 -16.71
C ASP A 213 -25.42 -4.94 -17.11
N LYS A 214 -25.87 -4.21 -18.14
CA LYS A 214 -25.12 -3.08 -18.68
C LYS A 214 -24.98 -1.92 -17.68
N ASN A 215 -25.98 -1.67 -16.85
CA ASN A 215 -25.96 -0.57 -15.89
C ASN A 215 -25.00 -0.91 -14.74
N ASP A 216 -25.04 -2.16 -14.25
CA ASP A 216 -24.09 -2.62 -13.24
C ASP A 216 -22.66 -2.63 -13.77
N LEU A 217 -22.46 -3.01 -15.06
CA LEU A 217 -21.15 -2.94 -15.70
C LEU A 217 -20.67 -1.49 -15.87
N GLY A 218 -21.55 -0.55 -16.24
CA GLY A 218 -21.23 0.89 -16.27
C GLY A 218 -20.80 1.39 -14.90
N THR A 219 -21.58 1.11 -13.86
CA THR A 219 -21.25 1.45 -12.48
C THR A 219 -19.92 0.85 -12.03
N LEU A 220 -19.64 -0.41 -12.38
CA LEU A 220 -18.37 -1.08 -12.07
C LEU A 220 -17.18 -0.36 -12.72
N LYS A 221 -17.29 -0.04 -14.01
CA LYS A 221 -16.25 0.69 -14.73
C LYS A 221 -15.96 2.03 -14.09
N MET A 222 -17.00 2.80 -13.76
CA MET A 222 -16.85 4.09 -13.09
C MET A 222 -16.23 3.93 -11.71
N ALA A 223 -16.66 2.96 -10.91
CA ALA A 223 -16.08 2.71 -9.58
C ALA A 223 -14.58 2.42 -9.67
N ILE A 224 -14.14 1.57 -10.60
CA ILE A 224 -12.73 1.26 -10.81
C ILE A 224 -11.95 2.49 -11.26
N VAL A 225 -12.48 3.27 -12.21
CA VAL A 225 -11.86 4.52 -12.67
C VAL A 225 -11.68 5.50 -11.53
N LYS A 226 -12.73 5.73 -10.69
CA LYS A 226 -12.66 6.66 -9.56
C LYS A 226 -11.74 6.18 -8.43
N LEU A 227 -11.43 4.89 -8.35
CA LEU A 227 -10.45 4.34 -7.42
C LEU A 227 -9.01 4.37 -7.94
N LEU A 228 -8.80 4.49 -9.24
CA LEU A 228 -7.48 4.48 -9.88
C LEU A 228 -6.99 5.87 -10.26
N TYR A 229 -7.88 6.80 -10.56
CA TYR A 229 -7.55 8.14 -11.06
C TYR A 229 -8.03 9.22 -10.11
N PHE A 230 -7.16 10.17 -9.80
CA PHE A 230 -7.41 11.27 -8.86
C PHE A 230 -6.88 12.58 -9.43
N LYS A 231 -7.58 13.67 -9.10
CA LYS A 231 -7.03 15.02 -9.24
C LYS A 231 -6.11 15.31 -8.06
N ILE A 232 -4.93 15.84 -8.34
CA ILE A 232 -3.99 16.28 -7.30
C ILE A 232 -4.19 17.76 -7.04
N GLN A 233 -4.26 18.17 -5.78
CA GLN A 233 -4.31 19.58 -5.41
C GLN A 233 -3.02 20.27 -5.82
N GLU A 234 -3.13 21.32 -6.62
CA GLU A 234 -1.99 22.08 -7.16
C GLU A 234 -1.08 22.61 -6.04
N ASP A 235 -1.66 23.13 -4.97
CA ASP A 235 -0.89 23.67 -3.83
C ASP A 235 0.03 22.61 -3.19
N SER A 236 -0.37 21.34 -3.22
CA SER A 236 0.45 20.24 -2.68
C SER A 236 1.63 19.85 -3.59
N LEU A 237 1.60 20.26 -4.84
CA LEU A 237 2.68 20.05 -5.83
C LEU A 237 3.64 21.24 -5.93
N ARG A 238 3.28 22.41 -5.36
CA ARG A 238 4.08 23.63 -5.48
C ARG A 238 5.48 23.43 -4.89
N GLY A 239 6.49 23.54 -5.75
CA GLY A 239 7.89 23.29 -5.38
C GLY A 239 8.29 21.80 -5.34
N TRP A 240 7.37 20.89 -5.66
CA TRP A 240 7.58 19.44 -5.60
C TRP A 240 7.33 18.71 -6.92
N MET A 241 7.05 19.44 -8.01
CA MET A 241 6.72 18.88 -9.32
C MET A 241 7.75 17.84 -9.79
N ASP A 242 9.05 18.16 -9.70
CA ASP A 242 10.12 17.26 -10.14
C ASP A 242 10.26 16.01 -9.25
N VAL A 243 9.85 16.10 -7.99
CA VAL A 243 9.83 14.96 -7.05
C VAL A 243 8.64 14.06 -7.33
N TYR A 244 7.49 14.66 -7.63
CA TYR A 244 6.26 13.90 -7.88
C TYR A 244 6.22 13.31 -9.30
N TYR A 245 6.69 14.05 -10.31
CA TYR A 245 6.76 13.62 -11.72
C TYR A 245 8.21 13.57 -12.22
N PRO A 246 9.08 12.72 -11.66
CA PRO A 246 10.48 12.67 -12.05
C PRO A 246 10.61 12.28 -13.53
N ASN A 247 11.54 12.94 -14.22
CA ASN A 247 11.83 12.69 -15.65
C ASN A 247 10.61 12.92 -16.59
N THR A 248 9.67 13.74 -16.18
CA THR A 248 8.49 14.07 -16.98
C THR A 248 8.52 15.56 -17.33
N ASP A 249 8.28 15.89 -18.58
CA ASP A 249 8.11 17.30 -19.00
C ASP A 249 6.78 17.84 -18.46
N THR A 250 6.85 18.54 -17.34
CA THR A 250 5.70 19.12 -16.66
C THR A 250 5.26 20.46 -17.25
N THR A 251 6.05 21.08 -18.13
CA THR A 251 5.75 22.40 -18.72
C THR A 251 4.51 22.37 -19.61
N SER A 252 4.17 21.19 -20.12
CA SER A 252 2.98 20.94 -20.94
C SER A 252 1.72 20.60 -20.14
N PHE A 253 1.80 20.55 -18.80
CA PHE A 253 0.64 20.31 -17.94
C PHE A 253 -0.17 21.59 -17.82
N LYS A 254 -1.34 21.63 -18.43
CA LYS A 254 -2.29 22.75 -18.31
C LYS A 254 -3.23 22.43 -17.15
N GLU A 255 -3.19 23.19 -16.09
CA GLU A 255 -4.21 23.31 -15.03
C GLU A 255 -4.81 21.99 -14.43
N VAL A 256 -4.50 20.82 -14.96
CA VAL A 256 -4.99 19.53 -14.46
C VAL A 256 -3.84 18.63 -14.10
N PHE A 257 -3.73 18.33 -12.82
CA PHE A 257 -2.74 17.39 -12.30
C PHE A 257 -3.42 16.10 -11.86
N MET A 258 -2.95 14.98 -12.37
CA MET A 258 -3.44 13.65 -12.03
C MET A 258 -2.38 12.86 -11.25
N ASN A 259 -2.83 11.82 -10.54
CA ASN A 259 -1.92 10.95 -9.83
C ASN A 259 -0.93 10.26 -10.78
N ARG A 260 0.29 10.07 -10.29
CA ARG A 260 1.28 9.19 -10.86
C ARG A 260 1.14 7.82 -10.22
N GLY A 261 0.91 6.80 -11.03
CA GLY A 261 0.71 5.44 -10.52
C GLY A 261 -0.52 5.30 -9.63
N ILE A 262 -0.46 4.37 -8.68
CA ILE A 262 -1.47 4.20 -7.66
C ILE A 262 -1.12 5.08 -6.46
N ALA A 263 -2.09 5.85 -5.98
CA ALA A 263 -1.90 6.85 -4.93
C ALA A 263 -1.53 6.21 -3.58
N GLN A 264 -0.24 6.05 -3.31
CA GLN A 264 0.27 5.49 -2.06
C GLN A 264 -0.24 6.30 -0.87
N GLY A 265 -0.79 5.63 0.12
CA GLY A 265 -1.37 6.27 1.29
C GLY A 265 -2.88 6.13 1.39
N LEU A 266 -3.57 5.79 0.32
CA LEU A 266 -5.01 5.59 0.29
C LEU A 266 -5.39 4.09 0.35
N PRO A 267 -6.56 3.74 0.92
CA PRO A 267 -6.94 2.34 1.18
C PRO A 267 -6.91 1.43 -0.04
N GLN A 268 -7.42 1.90 -1.18
CA GLN A 268 -7.49 1.12 -2.42
C GLN A 268 -6.11 0.77 -2.98
N SER A 269 -5.11 1.60 -2.73
CA SER A 269 -3.75 1.39 -3.26
C SER A 269 -3.11 0.11 -2.70
N TYR A 270 -3.40 -0.21 -1.45
CA TYR A 270 -2.89 -1.43 -0.83
C TYR A 270 -3.51 -2.69 -1.44
N PHE A 271 -4.81 -2.65 -1.73
CA PHE A 271 -5.48 -3.77 -2.39
C PHE A 271 -4.99 -3.95 -3.84
N PHE A 272 -4.91 -2.86 -4.59
CA PHE A 272 -4.43 -2.88 -5.97
C PHE A 272 -2.94 -3.22 -6.07
N GLY A 273 -2.13 -2.82 -5.09
CA GLY A 273 -0.74 -3.25 -4.98
C GLY A 273 -0.61 -4.77 -4.92
N ASN A 274 -1.41 -5.43 -4.07
CA ASN A 274 -1.43 -6.89 -4.01
C ASN A 274 -1.85 -7.53 -5.34
N LEU A 275 -2.88 -6.99 -6.02
CA LEU A 275 -3.31 -7.50 -7.31
C LEU A 275 -2.20 -7.35 -8.38
N CYS A 276 -1.48 -6.24 -8.37
CA CYS A 276 -0.32 -6.04 -9.24
C CYS A 276 0.80 -7.04 -8.95
N MET A 277 1.05 -7.32 -7.66
CA MET A 277 2.07 -8.29 -7.26
C MET A 277 1.76 -9.72 -7.68
N ILE A 278 0.50 -10.11 -7.85
CA ILE A 278 0.14 -11.43 -8.41
C ILE A 278 0.76 -11.60 -9.80
N ASP A 279 0.56 -10.62 -10.70
CA ASP A 279 1.13 -10.67 -12.06
C ASP A 279 2.66 -10.69 -12.03
N ILE A 280 3.30 -9.97 -11.12
CA ILE A 280 4.75 -9.97 -10.94
C ILE A 280 5.23 -11.34 -10.44
N ALA A 281 4.57 -11.90 -9.43
CA ALA A 281 4.91 -13.22 -8.87
C ALA A 281 4.77 -14.33 -9.91
N ASP A 282 3.71 -14.30 -10.73
CA ASP A 282 3.51 -15.27 -11.83
C ASP A 282 4.63 -15.18 -12.88
N LYS A 283 5.08 -13.98 -13.21
CA LYS A 283 6.22 -13.78 -14.11
C LYS A 283 7.55 -14.26 -13.51
N MET A 284 7.73 -14.00 -12.22
CA MET A 284 8.89 -14.54 -11.50
C MET A 284 8.88 -16.07 -11.53
N ALA A 285 7.76 -16.69 -11.20
CA ALA A 285 7.61 -18.16 -11.22
C ALA A 285 7.72 -18.76 -12.62
N SER A 286 7.46 -17.99 -13.68
CA SER A 286 7.64 -18.44 -15.08
C SER A 286 9.09 -18.38 -15.54
N THR A 287 9.96 -17.68 -14.82
CA THR A 287 11.39 -17.58 -15.15
C THR A 287 12.10 -18.90 -14.79
N GLU A 288 12.90 -19.42 -15.70
CA GLU A 288 13.47 -20.78 -15.58
C GLU A 288 14.22 -21.01 -14.25
N GLU A 289 14.99 -20.02 -13.80
CA GLU A 289 15.76 -20.10 -12.56
C GLU A 289 14.89 -20.07 -11.29
N LEU A 290 13.67 -19.53 -11.38
CA LEU A 290 12.75 -19.40 -10.23
C LEU A 290 11.55 -20.34 -10.33
N LYS A 291 11.43 -21.15 -11.39
CA LYS A 291 10.30 -22.03 -11.63
C LYS A 291 10.02 -23.05 -10.53
N GLN A 292 11.07 -23.47 -9.82
CA GLN A 292 11.00 -24.41 -8.70
C GLN A 292 11.42 -23.74 -7.39
N SER A 293 11.17 -22.46 -7.23
CA SER A 293 11.47 -21.72 -6.01
C SER A 293 10.29 -21.69 -5.05
N ASP A 294 10.57 -21.45 -3.76
CA ASP A 294 9.55 -21.18 -2.74
C ASP A 294 9.62 -19.70 -2.38
N ALA A 295 8.55 -18.95 -2.68
CA ALA A 295 8.52 -17.50 -2.63
C ALA A 295 7.46 -16.96 -1.66
N TYR A 296 7.80 -15.92 -0.93
CA TYR A 296 6.94 -15.25 0.05
C TYR A 296 6.97 -13.75 -0.18
N PHE A 297 5.80 -13.08 -0.09
CA PHE A 297 5.62 -11.68 -0.45
C PHE A 297 5.02 -10.88 0.70
N TYR A 298 5.57 -9.70 0.93
CA TYR A 298 5.02 -8.70 1.82
C TYR A 298 4.95 -7.35 1.10
N VAL A 299 3.79 -7.04 0.51
CA VAL A 299 3.59 -5.90 -0.41
C VAL A 299 4.59 -6.01 -1.58
N ASP A 300 5.54 -5.10 -1.71
CA ASP A 300 6.58 -5.03 -2.74
C ASP A 300 7.87 -5.76 -2.40
N ASP A 301 8.02 -6.22 -1.15
CA ASP A 301 9.16 -7.05 -0.74
C ASP A 301 8.90 -8.51 -1.04
N SER A 302 9.93 -9.22 -1.47
CA SER A 302 9.85 -10.68 -1.65
C SER A 302 11.09 -11.40 -1.14
N VAL A 303 10.86 -12.53 -0.49
CA VAL A 303 11.90 -13.49 -0.10
C VAL A 303 11.68 -14.78 -0.84
N ILE A 304 12.70 -15.23 -1.56
CA ILE A 304 12.64 -16.39 -2.42
C ILE A 304 13.76 -17.38 -2.06
N PHE A 305 13.36 -18.60 -1.79
CA PHE A 305 14.27 -19.72 -1.64
C PHE A 305 14.45 -20.40 -3.00
N ALA A 306 15.67 -20.44 -3.50
CA ALA A 306 16.00 -20.96 -4.81
C ALA A 306 17.18 -21.91 -4.76
N LYS A 307 17.46 -22.59 -5.89
CA LYS A 307 18.57 -23.51 -6.03
C LYS A 307 19.47 -23.14 -7.20
N GLY A 308 20.78 -23.15 -6.96
CA GLY A 308 21.77 -22.97 -8.02
C GLY A 308 21.94 -21.54 -8.51
N ILE A 309 21.40 -20.56 -7.81
CA ILE A 309 21.61 -19.13 -8.08
C ILE A 309 22.75 -18.62 -7.18
N ASN A 310 23.68 -17.90 -7.77
CA ASN A 310 24.81 -17.33 -7.06
C ASN A 310 25.05 -15.86 -7.46
N GLN A 311 25.94 -15.18 -6.79
CA GLN A 311 26.28 -13.78 -7.05
C GLN A 311 26.64 -13.51 -8.53
N GLY A 312 27.30 -14.47 -9.20
CA GLY A 312 27.77 -14.30 -10.58
C GLY A 312 26.61 -14.23 -11.59
N ASN A 313 25.53 -14.97 -11.37
CA ASN A 313 24.36 -14.99 -12.26
C ASN A 313 23.17 -14.17 -11.77
N PHE A 314 23.22 -13.64 -10.53
CA PHE A 314 22.12 -12.89 -9.91
C PHE A 314 21.77 -11.60 -10.68
N LYS A 315 22.77 -10.81 -11.08
CA LYS A 315 22.54 -9.58 -11.85
C LYS A 315 21.89 -9.87 -13.20
N ALA A 316 22.30 -10.95 -13.87
CA ALA A 316 21.67 -11.39 -15.11
C ALA A 316 20.21 -11.82 -14.91
N LEU A 317 19.91 -12.47 -13.77
CA LEU A 317 18.55 -12.81 -13.39
C LEU A 317 17.68 -11.57 -13.21
N ILE A 318 18.13 -10.56 -12.47
CA ILE A 318 17.40 -9.29 -12.29
C ILE A 318 17.11 -8.64 -13.65
N THR A 319 18.11 -8.57 -14.52
CA THR A 319 17.95 -7.99 -15.86
C THR A 319 16.89 -8.73 -16.67
N ARG A 320 16.86 -10.08 -16.64
CA ARG A 320 15.83 -10.88 -17.30
C ARG A 320 14.45 -10.64 -16.71
N LEU A 321 14.32 -10.63 -15.37
CA LEU A 321 13.07 -10.34 -14.69
C LEU A 321 12.54 -8.95 -15.07
N ASN A 322 13.39 -7.93 -15.08
CA ASN A 322 13.01 -6.59 -15.49
C ASN A 322 12.52 -6.56 -16.95
N ASN A 323 13.15 -7.30 -17.87
CA ASN A 323 12.69 -7.41 -19.23
C ASN A 323 11.34 -8.15 -19.32
N THR A 324 11.19 -9.26 -18.63
CA THR A 324 9.93 -10.04 -18.59
C THR A 324 8.76 -9.22 -18.06
N ILE A 325 8.97 -8.41 -17.02
CA ILE A 325 7.93 -7.53 -16.47
C ILE A 325 7.57 -6.42 -17.47
N LYS A 326 8.56 -5.87 -18.16
CA LYS A 326 8.38 -4.82 -19.16
C LYS A 326 7.65 -5.30 -20.41
N GLU A 327 7.96 -6.51 -20.88
CA GLU A 327 7.44 -7.08 -22.13
C GLU A 327 6.02 -7.64 -21.97
N SER A 328 5.48 -7.67 -20.78
CA SER A 328 4.14 -8.22 -20.56
C SER A 328 3.07 -7.41 -21.28
N PRO A 329 2.39 -8.00 -22.24
CA PRO A 329 1.38 -7.32 -23.02
C PRO A 329 0.04 -7.34 -22.30
N ALA A 330 -0.16 -6.47 -21.38
CA ALA A 330 -1.51 -6.01 -21.14
C ALA A 330 -1.76 -4.79 -22.04
N LYS A 331 -1.50 -4.92 -23.35
CA LYS A 331 -2.14 -4.08 -24.34
C LYS A 331 -3.60 -4.48 -24.36
N CYS A 332 -4.36 -3.88 -23.49
CA CYS A 332 -5.79 -3.88 -23.65
C CYS A 332 -6.13 -2.75 -24.63
N ASP A 333 -6.75 -3.10 -25.74
CA ASP A 333 -7.20 -2.13 -26.75
C ASP A 333 -8.33 -1.23 -26.26
N LYS A 334 -8.85 -1.49 -25.07
CA LYS A 334 -9.89 -0.69 -24.41
C LYS A 334 -9.27 0.22 -23.38
N GLN A 335 -9.11 1.48 -23.73
CA GLN A 335 -8.74 2.52 -22.76
C GLN A 335 -9.90 2.73 -21.76
N PRO A 336 -9.59 3.08 -20.47
CA PRO A 336 -10.64 3.53 -19.55
C PRO A 336 -11.40 4.70 -20.19
N GLU A 337 -12.70 4.74 -19.98
CA GLU A 337 -13.58 5.84 -20.47
C GLU A 337 -13.24 7.12 -19.68
N LEU A 338 -12.15 7.77 -20.05
CA LEU A 338 -11.65 9.00 -19.49
C LEU A 338 -11.72 10.13 -20.52
N ASN A 339 -11.92 11.35 -20.06
CA ASN A 339 -11.75 12.53 -20.88
C ASN A 339 -10.35 12.54 -21.52
N GLN A 340 -10.27 13.00 -22.77
CA GLN A 340 -9.04 13.03 -23.54
C GLN A 340 -7.90 13.77 -22.83
N VAL A 341 -8.21 14.82 -22.08
CA VAL A 341 -7.22 15.59 -21.30
C VAL A 341 -6.51 14.70 -20.27
N TYR A 342 -7.24 13.82 -19.58
CA TYR A 342 -6.68 12.90 -18.60
C TYR A 342 -5.88 11.78 -19.27
N LEU A 343 -6.37 11.26 -20.39
CA LEU A 343 -5.65 10.26 -21.20
C LEU A 343 -4.32 10.82 -21.71
N ASP A 344 -4.32 12.04 -22.20
CA ASP A 344 -3.11 12.68 -22.71
C ASP A 344 -2.12 13.02 -21.59
N PHE A 345 -2.61 13.31 -20.38
CA PHE A 345 -1.77 13.45 -19.21
C PHE A 345 -1.10 12.11 -18.86
N GLN A 346 -1.88 11.03 -18.78
CA GLN A 346 -1.37 9.70 -18.40
C GLN A 346 -0.33 9.16 -19.41
N LYS A 347 -0.47 9.46 -20.69
CA LYS A 347 0.52 9.09 -21.73
C LYS A 347 1.90 9.72 -21.54
N LYS A 348 2.00 10.84 -20.79
CA LYS A 348 3.26 11.52 -20.51
C LYS A 348 4.02 10.89 -19.35
N ILE A 349 3.34 10.09 -18.52
CA ILE A 349 3.94 9.41 -17.38
C ILE A 349 4.59 8.11 -17.86
N ASN A 350 5.85 7.93 -17.52
CA ASN A 350 6.55 6.68 -17.80
C ASN A 350 6.33 5.70 -16.64
N TYR A 351 5.43 4.74 -16.83
CA TYR A 351 5.17 3.67 -15.87
C TYR A 351 6.12 2.51 -16.11
N GLN A 352 7.04 2.27 -15.20
CA GLN A 352 7.98 1.16 -15.32
C GLN A 352 8.20 0.50 -13.95
N ILE A 353 7.57 -0.65 -13.76
CA ILE A 353 7.87 -1.53 -12.63
C ILE A 353 9.20 -2.23 -12.93
N LYS A 354 10.13 -2.16 -11.96
CA LYS A 354 11.42 -2.83 -12.07
C LYS A 354 11.97 -3.20 -10.70
N PHE A 355 12.68 -4.29 -10.62
CA PHE A 355 13.50 -4.64 -9.47
C PHE A 355 14.74 -3.74 -9.40
N HIS A 356 15.14 -3.41 -8.20
CA HIS A 356 16.41 -2.76 -7.97
C HIS A 356 17.58 -3.65 -8.41
N GLU A 357 18.52 -3.08 -9.15
CA GLU A 357 19.75 -3.76 -9.61
C GLU A 357 20.94 -3.46 -8.67
N ASP A 358 20.71 -2.64 -7.64
CA ASP A 358 21.68 -2.20 -6.65
C ASP A 358 21.63 -3.05 -5.36
N GLU A 359 22.23 -2.53 -4.30
CA GLU A 359 22.33 -3.18 -2.98
C GLU A 359 21.00 -3.51 -2.29
N LYS A 360 19.85 -3.10 -2.85
CA LYS A 360 18.54 -3.36 -2.26
C LYS A 360 18.01 -4.75 -2.62
N SER A 361 18.32 -5.25 -3.81
CA SER A 361 18.09 -6.65 -4.13
C SER A 361 19.33 -7.46 -3.75
N THR A 362 19.18 -8.43 -2.87
CA THR A 362 20.29 -9.15 -2.28
C THR A 362 20.16 -10.66 -2.45
N ILE A 363 21.29 -11.35 -2.47
CA ILE A 363 21.38 -12.79 -2.52
C ILE A 363 22.40 -13.27 -1.49
N CYS A 364 22.07 -14.34 -0.77
CA CYS A 364 22.99 -15.02 0.14
C CYS A 364 22.68 -16.53 0.21
N THR A 365 23.58 -17.32 0.75
CA THR A 365 23.30 -18.72 1.04
C THR A 365 22.30 -18.85 2.18
N ILE A 366 21.60 -19.99 2.26
CA ILE A 366 20.68 -20.24 3.39
C ILE A 366 21.44 -20.25 4.71
N GLU A 367 22.70 -20.71 4.71
CA GLU A 367 23.54 -20.72 5.91
C GLU A 367 23.90 -19.31 6.37
N GLU A 368 24.29 -18.42 5.45
CA GLU A 368 24.51 -16.99 5.74
C GLU A 368 23.23 -16.30 6.20
N ALA A 369 22.11 -16.55 5.53
CA ALA A 369 20.82 -16.05 5.91
C ALA A 369 20.45 -16.52 7.33
N PHE A 370 20.60 -17.80 7.65
CA PHE A 370 20.29 -18.36 8.96
C PHE A 370 21.18 -17.77 10.06
N ASN A 371 22.48 -17.70 9.84
CA ASN A 371 23.45 -17.14 10.80
C ASN A 371 23.28 -15.61 10.95
N GLY A 372 22.81 -14.92 9.91
CA GLY A 372 22.42 -13.51 9.93
C GLY A 372 21.00 -13.28 10.46
N MET A 373 20.15 -14.31 10.48
CA MET A 373 18.72 -14.20 10.73
C MET A 373 18.33 -13.85 12.15
N GLU A 374 19.11 -14.24 13.15
CA GLU A 374 18.89 -13.65 14.47
C GLU A 374 19.02 -12.13 14.45
N GLY A 375 19.67 -11.61 13.40
CA GLY A 375 19.81 -10.19 13.15
C GLY A 375 19.11 -9.65 11.89
N LEU A 376 19.09 -10.36 10.75
CA LEU A 376 18.74 -9.77 9.46
C LEU A 376 17.22 -9.65 9.21
N PHE A 377 16.42 -10.67 9.44
CA PHE A 377 14.98 -10.61 9.18
C PHE A 377 14.18 -9.92 10.29
N LEU A 378 14.63 -10.02 11.53
CA LEU A 378 14.08 -9.23 12.63
C LEU A 378 14.58 -7.78 12.61
N VAL A 379 15.69 -7.51 11.93
CA VAL A 379 16.45 -6.24 11.95
C VAL A 379 16.41 -5.50 10.60
N GLN A 380 16.02 -6.16 9.51
CA GLN A 380 15.92 -5.47 8.21
C GLN A 380 14.87 -4.34 8.20
N ARG A 381 13.94 -4.33 9.16
CA ARG A 381 12.96 -3.26 9.30
C ARG A 381 12.70 -2.89 10.74
N PRO A 382 13.64 -2.29 11.44
CA PRO A 382 13.26 -1.66 12.68
C PRO A 382 12.37 -0.49 12.33
N VAL A 383 11.17 -0.61 12.78
CA VAL A 383 10.24 0.50 12.87
C VAL A 383 10.94 1.59 13.66
N SER A 384 10.98 2.82 13.16
CA SER A 384 11.41 3.95 14.00
C SER A 384 10.54 3.97 15.27
N MET A 385 11.07 4.49 16.37
CA MET A 385 10.27 4.59 17.62
C MET A 385 8.92 5.28 17.34
N GLY A 386 8.89 6.30 16.48
CA GLY A 386 7.65 6.96 16.06
C GLY A 386 6.73 6.04 15.29
N GLY A 387 7.24 5.27 14.33
CA GLY A 387 6.46 4.29 13.58
C GLY A 387 5.92 3.17 14.46
N TRP A 388 6.67 2.77 15.47
CA TRP A 388 6.23 1.74 16.42
C TRP A 388 5.09 2.23 17.32
N ILE A 389 5.19 3.46 17.80
CA ILE A 389 4.16 4.10 18.64
C ILE A 389 2.89 4.37 17.81
N HIS A 390 3.04 4.76 16.53
CA HIS A 390 1.93 5.14 15.67
C HIS A 390 1.45 4.03 14.74
N GLY A 391 2.04 2.82 14.79
CA GLY A 391 1.65 1.69 13.94
C GLY A 391 1.95 1.88 12.44
N ASN A 392 2.84 2.80 12.08
CA ASN A 392 3.06 3.24 10.73
C ASN A 392 4.17 2.44 10.02
N ILE A 393 3.79 1.53 9.11
CA ILE A 393 4.72 0.70 8.32
C ILE A 393 5.69 1.57 7.49
N ASP A 394 5.23 2.74 7.02
CA ASP A 394 6.01 3.60 6.15
C ASP A 394 7.21 4.27 6.88
N GLU A 395 7.30 4.12 8.20
CA GLU A 395 8.42 4.58 9.01
C GLU A 395 9.48 3.50 9.27
N VAL A 396 9.36 2.37 8.61
CA VAL A 396 10.35 1.29 8.72
C VAL A 396 11.63 1.70 8.01
N ASP A 397 12.71 1.78 8.77
CA ASP A 397 14.05 2.07 8.23
C ASP A 397 14.67 0.78 7.66
N GLU A 398 14.97 0.77 6.36
CA GLU A 398 15.38 -0.41 5.60
C GLU A 398 16.74 -1.01 6.03
N HIS A 399 17.54 -0.25 6.80
CA HIS A 399 18.92 -0.65 7.13
C HIS A 399 19.32 -0.36 8.58
N VAL A 400 18.71 -1.04 9.53
CA VAL A 400 19.20 -0.97 10.91
C VAL A 400 20.15 -2.10 11.22
N SER A 401 21.39 -1.73 11.50
CA SER A 401 22.37 -2.66 12.06
C SER A 401 22.07 -2.99 13.53
N LEU A 402 22.51 -4.15 13.99
CA LEU A 402 22.46 -4.54 15.42
C LEU A 402 22.98 -3.43 16.36
N LYS A 403 23.98 -2.64 15.90
CA LYS A 403 24.49 -1.48 16.62
C LYS A 403 23.45 -0.38 16.84
N LYS A 404 22.55 -0.13 15.87
CA LYS A 404 21.48 0.86 16.03
C LYS A 404 20.38 0.36 16.96
N LEU A 405 20.06 -0.93 16.95
CA LEU A 405 19.14 -1.54 17.92
C LEU A 405 19.68 -1.44 19.34
N ASN A 406 20.94 -1.77 19.55
CA ASN A 406 21.59 -1.62 20.85
C ASN A 406 21.64 -0.15 21.30
N ALA A 407 21.89 0.79 20.37
CA ALA A 407 21.84 2.22 20.66
C ALA A 407 20.41 2.68 21.02
N LEU A 408 19.37 2.20 20.32
CA LEU A 408 17.97 2.46 20.63
C LEU A 408 17.58 1.88 21.99
N GLN A 409 17.99 0.65 22.29
CA GLN A 409 17.78 0.03 23.60
C GLN A 409 18.42 0.87 24.71
N THR A 410 19.66 1.31 24.51
CA THR A 410 20.38 2.17 25.47
C THR A 410 19.67 3.51 25.67
N VAL A 411 19.13 4.13 24.60
CA VAL A 411 18.37 5.38 24.71
C VAL A 411 17.08 5.17 25.50
N VAL A 412 16.34 4.09 25.24
CA VAL A 412 15.12 3.75 26.00
C VAL A 412 15.42 3.48 27.47
N GLU A 413 16.47 2.71 27.76
CA GLU A 413 16.90 2.41 29.11
C GLU A 413 17.30 3.68 29.88
N ASN A 414 18.05 4.59 29.21
CA ASN A 414 18.42 5.87 29.79
C ASN A 414 17.20 6.78 30.05
N GLN A 415 16.24 6.83 29.12
CA GLN A 415 14.99 7.58 29.33
C GLN A 415 14.16 7.00 30.48
N LEU A 416 14.07 5.68 30.60
CA LEU A 416 13.39 5.03 31.69
C LEU A 416 14.09 5.33 33.04
N LEU A 417 15.41 5.38 33.07
CA LEU A 417 16.19 5.77 34.26
C LEU A 417 15.96 7.23 34.64
N GLU A 418 15.90 8.14 33.67
CA GLU A 418 15.56 9.56 33.91
C GLU A 418 14.13 9.72 34.46
N VAL A 419 13.17 8.99 33.90
CA VAL A 419 11.78 9.00 34.39
C VAL A 419 11.72 8.48 35.83
N LYS A 420 12.40 7.39 36.13
CA LYS A 420 12.49 6.86 37.50
C LYS A 420 13.11 7.86 38.44
N LYS A 421 14.23 8.50 38.09
CA LYS A 421 14.85 9.56 38.91
C LYS A 421 13.88 10.72 39.15
N LYS A 422 13.19 11.20 38.15
CA LYS A 422 12.19 12.28 38.27
C LYS A 422 10.99 11.87 39.12
N GLN A 423 10.61 10.59 39.16
CA GLN A 423 9.58 10.06 40.05
C GLN A 423 10.04 9.95 41.48
N GLU A 424 11.31 9.61 41.71
CA GLU A 424 11.90 9.58 43.04
C GLU A 424 12.06 11.01 43.64
N GLU A 425 12.34 12.00 42.76
CA GLU A 425 12.45 13.42 43.16
C GLU A 425 11.08 14.09 43.39
N ASP A 426 10.03 13.65 42.71
CA ASP A 426 8.66 14.17 42.87
C ASP A 426 7.62 13.04 42.75
N PRO A 427 7.32 12.33 43.85
CA PRO A 427 6.40 11.19 43.86
C PRO A 427 4.96 11.52 43.47
N ASN A 428 4.59 12.81 43.44
CA ASN A 428 3.24 13.27 43.09
C ASN A 428 3.09 13.62 41.61
N LYS A 429 4.15 13.56 40.80
CA LYS A 429 4.05 13.75 39.37
C LYS A 429 3.44 12.51 38.73
N LYS A 430 2.30 12.70 38.05
CA LYS A 430 1.67 11.64 37.25
C LYS A 430 2.66 10.98 36.30
N GLN A 431 2.62 9.66 36.25
CA GLN A 431 3.42 8.88 35.29
C GLN A 431 3.09 9.28 33.85
N TRP A 432 4.11 9.37 33.03
CA TRP A 432 3.94 9.45 31.58
C TRP A 432 3.21 8.19 31.12
N GLY A 433 1.97 8.32 30.66
CA GLY A 433 1.14 7.21 30.16
C GLY A 433 -0.26 7.11 30.78
N GLU A 434 -0.60 7.96 31.76
CA GLU A 434 -1.95 8.03 32.34
C GLU A 434 -2.80 9.20 31.80
N THR A 435 -2.46 9.71 30.60
CA THR A 435 -3.32 10.68 29.89
C THR A 435 -3.80 10.11 28.60
#